data_b3affea26dd5f335132601d8167c1188
#
_entry.id   b3affea26dd5f335132601d8167c1188
#
_cell.length_a   1.000
_cell.length_b   1.000
_cell.length_c   1.000
_cell.angle_alpha   90.00
_cell.angle_beta   90.00
_cell.angle_gamma   90.00
#
_symmetry.space_group_name_H-M   'P 1'
#
loop_
_entity.id
_entity.type
_entity.pdbx_description
1 polymer ?
#
loop_
_entity_poly.entity_id
_entity_poly.type
_entity_poly.pdbx_seq_one_letter_code
_entity_poly.pdbx_strand_id
1 'polypeptide(L)'
;LLIFDRFYAGFELMRQLYGLKVDFLFRMKEGWWKKVREFQGQNSMDQVVDLETKEGPLRVRLIKGKAESGEEQIFCTSVMDKKFDAQDFSDLYQSRWGIEETYKTLKNWVELENFSGKTALAIKQDFYSKVFLMNLCTAYSHPVSEQIKKEKQNYQINHVQALATVSILPIPLFIQFKGKNIFRALDSLLEKTIDLIRPRRKFHRKKMVFRTRFKMNYKRL
;
A
#
# COMPACT_ATOMS: atom_id res chain seq x y z
N LEU A 1 -7.46 1.46 12.80
CA LEU A 1 -8.09 2.02 11.60
C LEU A 1 -7.67 1.22 10.37
N LEU A 2 -8.61 0.83 9.50
CA LEU A 2 -8.36 0.18 8.22
C LEU A 2 -8.77 1.11 7.07
N ILE A 3 -7.93 1.17 6.01
CA ILE A 3 -8.16 2.04 4.85
C ILE A 3 -8.48 1.17 3.64
N PHE A 4 -9.60 1.46 2.99
CA PHE A 4 -10.10 0.65 1.88
C PHE A 4 -10.28 1.45 0.59
N ASP A 5 -9.97 0.82 -0.54
CA ASP A 5 -10.31 1.35 -1.85
C ASP A 5 -11.84 1.36 -2.07
N ARG A 6 -12.28 2.20 -3.01
CA ARG A 6 -13.69 2.34 -3.39
C ARG A 6 -14.37 1.03 -3.81
N PHE A 7 -13.62 0.02 -4.28
CA PHE A 7 -14.17 -1.27 -4.67
C PHE A 7 -14.60 -2.13 -3.48
N TYR A 8 -14.10 -1.86 -2.29
CA TYR A 8 -14.44 -2.59 -1.07
C TYR A 8 -15.60 -1.93 -0.30
N ALA A 9 -16.05 -0.74 -0.71
CA ALA A 9 -17.11 -0.03 0.00
C ALA A 9 -18.43 -0.81 -0.11
N GLY A 10 -18.83 -1.47 0.96
CA GLY A 10 -20.06 -2.28 1.07
C GLY A 10 -20.61 -2.23 2.49
N PHE A 11 -21.96 -2.21 2.60
CA PHE A 11 -22.64 -2.13 3.89
C PHE A 11 -22.25 -3.29 4.82
N GLU A 12 -22.16 -4.50 4.27
CA GLU A 12 -21.84 -5.71 5.04
C GLU A 12 -20.45 -5.61 5.68
N LEU A 13 -19.43 -5.25 4.89
CA LEU A 13 -18.07 -5.08 5.41
C LEU A 13 -17.99 -3.96 6.45
N MET A 14 -18.63 -2.81 6.21
CA MET A 14 -18.67 -1.70 7.17
C MET A 14 -19.35 -2.14 8.48
N ARG A 15 -20.41 -2.91 8.39
CA ARG A 15 -21.14 -3.44 9.55
C ARG A 15 -20.29 -4.42 10.35
N GLN A 16 -19.60 -5.33 9.68
CA GLN A 16 -18.66 -6.26 10.32
C GLN A 16 -17.55 -5.52 11.08
N LEU A 17 -16.94 -4.53 10.43
CA LEU A 17 -15.89 -3.71 11.06
C LEU A 17 -16.42 -2.95 12.27
N TYR A 18 -17.61 -2.37 12.13
CA TYR A 18 -18.27 -1.66 13.23
C TYR A 18 -18.55 -2.58 14.41
N GLY A 19 -19.06 -3.79 14.16
CA GLY A 19 -19.28 -4.81 15.19
C GLY A 19 -17.99 -5.27 15.89
N LEU A 20 -16.88 -5.31 15.15
CA LEU A 20 -15.55 -5.62 15.67
C LEU A 20 -14.88 -4.42 16.36
N LYS A 21 -15.53 -3.25 16.42
CA LYS A 21 -14.98 -2.01 16.95
C LYS A 21 -13.67 -1.58 16.25
N VAL A 22 -13.58 -1.87 14.97
CA VAL A 22 -12.44 -1.50 14.11
C VAL A 22 -12.83 -0.29 13.27
N ASP A 23 -12.14 0.82 13.47
CA ASP A 23 -12.34 2.01 12.66
C ASP A 23 -11.94 1.78 11.21
N PHE A 24 -12.67 2.43 10.30
CA PHE A 24 -12.45 2.32 8.87
C PHE A 24 -12.50 3.65 8.15
N LEU A 25 -11.84 3.70 7.00
CA LEU A 25 -11.89 4.78 6.02
C LEU A 25 -12.05 4.17 4.63
N PHE A 26 -13.16 4.48 3.96
CA PHE A 26 -13.42 4.10 2.58
C PHE A 26 -13.42 5.33 1.68
N ARG A 27 -12.76 5.25 0.53
CA ARG A 27 -13.07 6.16 -0.58
C ARG A 27 -14.37 5.70 -1.22
N MET A 28 -15.31 6.64 -1.41
CA MET A 28 -16.59 6.33 -2.02
C MET A 28 -16.54 6.53 -3.54
N LYS A 29 -17.31 5.71 -4.25
CA LYS A 29 -17.55 5.94 -5.67
C LYS A 29 -18.66 6.99 -5.82
N GLU A 30 -18.46 7.93 -6.71
CA GLU A 30 -19.46 8.95 -7.01
C GLU A 30 -20.82 8.33 -7.35
N GLY A 31 -21.86 8.89 -6.78
CA GLY A 31 -23.24 8.51 -7.10
C GLY A 31 -23.66 7.10 -6.67
N TRP A 32 -22.83 6.33 -5.98
CA TRP A 32 -23.13 4.92 -5.69
C TRP A 32 -24.29 4.76 -4.71
N TRP A 33 -24.31 5.49 -3.61
CA TRP A 33 -25.41 5.44 -2.62
C TRP A 33 -26.20 6.73 -2.62
N LYS A 34 -27.52 6.64 -2.33
CA LYS A 34 -28.39 7.81 -2.25
C LYS A 34 -27.82 8.88 -1.34
N LYS A 35 -27.42 8.53 -0.12
CA LYS A 35 -26.83 9.47 0.87
C LYS A 35 -25.51 10.10 0.39
N VAL A 36 -24.67 9.35 -0.32
CA VAL A 36 -23.43 9.89 -0.90
C VAL A 36 -23.74 10.89 -2.02
N ARG A 37 -24.73 10.61 -2.88
CA ARG A 37 -25.18 11.54 -3.92
C ARG A 37 -25.78 12.83 -3.34
N GLU A 38 -26.61 12.68 -2.30
CA GLU A 38 -27.20 13.82 -1.60
C GLU A 38 -26.09 14.69 -0.98
N PHE A 39 -25.12 14.08 -0.31
CA PHE A 39 -23.98 14.77 0.26
C PHE A 39 -23.09 15.42 -0.80
N GLN A 40 -22.87 14.78 -1.93
CA GLN A 40 -22.08 15.31 -3.04
C GLN A 40 -22.66 16.63 -3.58
N GLY A 41 -23.99 16.72 -3.68
CA GLY A 41 -24.70 17.91 -4.14
C GLY A 41 -24.82 19.05 -3.11
N GLN A 42 -24.41 18.82 -1.85
CA GLN A 42 -24.49 19.83 -0.79
C GLN A 42 -23.19 20.65 -0.71
N ASN A 43 -23.27 21.86 -0.16
CA ASN A 43 -22.09 22.69 0.12
C ASN A 43 -21.34 22.24 1.38
N SER A 44 -21.86 21.27 2.13
CA SER A 44 -21.21 20.74 3.33
C SER A 44 -19.97 19.93 2.95
N MET A 45 -18.87 20.14 3.68
CA MET A 45 -17.62 19.39 3.50
C MET A 45 -17.52 18.18 4.44
N ASP A 46 -18.37 18.12 5.47
CA ASP A 46 -18.34 17.12 6.54
C ASP A 46 -19.73 16.94 7.14
N GLN A 47 -20.23 15.70 7.13
CA GLN A 47 -21.57 15.38 7.61
C GLN A 47 -21.63 14.01 8.24
N VAL A 48 -22.24 13.87 9.40
CA VAL A 48 -22.61 12.58 9.98
C VAL A 48 -23.96 12.16 9.42
N VAL A 49 -24.05 10.93 8.93
CA VAL A 49 -25.27 10.36 8.36
C VAL A 49 -25.49 8.94 8.89
N ASP A 50 -26.76 8.56 8.96
CA ASP A 50 -27.15 7.20 9.24
C ASP A 50 -27.47 6.50 7.90
N LEU A 51 -26.72 5.44 7.60
CA LEU A 51 -26.90 4.61 6.41
C LEU A 51 -27.88 3.50 6.75
N GLU A 52 -28.98 3.42 6.01
CA GLU A 52 -29.96 2.34 6.17
C GLU A 52 -29.36 1.03 5.67
N THR A 53 -29.26 0.05 6.55
CA THR A 53 -28.79 -1.30 6.23
C THR A 53 -29.86 -2.33 6.61
N LYS A 54 -29.75 -3.56 6.12
CA LYS A 54 -30.67 -4.66 6.46
C LYS A 54 -30.75 -4.94 7.97
N GLU A 55 -29.69 -4.65 8.70
CA GLU A 55 -29.55 -4.89 10.14
C GLU A 55 -29.76 -3.61 10.98
N GLY A 56 -30.34 -2.57 10.37
CA GLY A 56 -30.59 -1.27 11.01
C GLY A 56 -29.60 -0.18 10.59
N PRO A 57 -29.74 1.05 11.14
CA PRO A 57 -28.93 2.18 10.76
C PRO A 57 -27.46 1.99 11.15
N LEU A 58 -26.55 2.39 10.26
CA LEU A 58 -25.12 2.45 10.50
C LEU A 58 -24.67 3.89 10.47
N ARG A 59 -24.24 4.42 11.60
CA ARG A 59 -23.77 5.79 11.72
C ARG A 59 -22.36 5.93 11.17
N VAL A 60 -22.20 6.81 10.18
CA VAL A 60 -20.91 7.11 9.53
C VAL A 60 -20.74 8.60 9.30
N ARG A 61 -19.53 9.02 9.07
CA ARG A 61 -19.15 10.38 8.70
C ARG A 61 -18.74 10.42 7.24
N LEU A 62 -19.36 11.29 6.44
CA LEU A 62 -19.02 11.56 5.05
C LEU A 62 -18.20 12.85 4.98
N ILE A 63 -17.09 12.82 4.27
CA ILE A 63 -16.14 13.94 4.21
C ILE A 63 -15.73 14.14 2.75
N LYS A 64 -15.73 15.41 2.28
CA LYS A 64 -15.16 15.79 1.00
C LYS A 64 -13.69 16.16 1.19
N GLY A 65 -12.81 15.41 0.53
CA GLY A 65 -11.38 15.68 0.50
C GLY A 65 -10.90 15.90 -0.93
N LYS A 66 -9.61 16.14 -1.09
CA LYS A 66 -8.97 16.32 -2.40
C LYS A 66 -7.81 15.35 -2.58
N ALA A 67 -7.70 14.79 -3.78
CA ALA A 67 -6.50 14.07 -4.20
C ALA A 67 -5.35 15.05 -4.49
N GLU A 68 -4.12 14.55 -4.56
CA GLU A 68 -2.97 15.36 -5.05
C GLU A 68 -3.19 15.97 -6.44
N SER A 69 -4.00 15.31 -7.27
CA SER A 69 -4.38 15.82 -8.59
C SER A 69 -5.36 17.00 -8.54
N GLY A 70 -5.88 17.37 -7.35
CA GLY A 70 -6.94 18.35 -7.15
C GLY A 70 -8.35 17.79 -7.34
N GLU A 71 -8.51 16.52 -7.73
CA GLU A 71 -9.81 15.84 -7.90
C GLU A 71 -10.51 15.70 -6.54
N GLU A 72 -11.79 16.08 -6.48
CA GLU A 72 -12.60 15.90 -5.29
C GLU A 72 -12.85 14.41 -5.01
N GLN A 73 -12.75 14.02 -3.75
CA GLN A 73 -12.98 12.66 -3.29
C GLN A 73 -13.92 12.69 -2.09
N ILE A 74 -14.80 11.68 -2.03
CA ILE A 74 -15.68 11.51 -0.88
C ILE A 74 -15.19 10.33 -0.06
N PHE A 75 -15.01 10.56 1.22
CA PHE A 75 -14.66 9.54 2.20
C PHE A 75 -15.85 9.19 3.09
N CYS A 76 -15.91 7.92 3.48
CA CYS A 76 -16.85 7.40 4.47
C CYS A 76 -16.06 6.74 5.59
N THR A 77 -16.27 7.19 6.83
CA THR A 77 -15.50 6.72 7.99
C THR A 77 -16.38 6.50 9.22
N SER A 78 -15.94 5.59 10.10
CA SER A 78 -16.50 5.42 11.45
C SER A 78 -15.92 6.42 12.47
N VAL A 79 -14.83 7.13 12.13
CA VAL A 79 -14.16 8.08 13.01
C VAL A 79 -15.00 9.36 13.16
N MET A 80 -15.61 9.53 14.33
CA MET A 80 -16.52 10.67 14.64
C MET A 80 -15.81 11.87 15.25
N ASP A 81 -14.54 11.73 15.66
CA ASP A 81 -13.76 12.81 16.28
C ASP A 81 -13.51 13.94 15.27
N LYS A 82 -14.07 15.10 15.55
CA LYS A 82 -14.01 16.27 14.67
C LYS A 82 -12.66 17.00 14.67
N LYS A 83 -11.72 16.59 15.54
CA LYS A 83 -10.35 17.11 15.48
C LYS A 83 -9.63 16.71 14.18
N PHE A 84 -10.07 15.60 13.53
CA PHE A 84 -9.58 15.19 12.24
C PHE A 84 -10.41 15.86 11.14
N ASP A 85 -9.75 16.62 10.30
CA ASP A 85 -10.37 17.36 9.20
C ASP A 85 -10.30 16.63 7.86
N ALA A 86 -10.77 17.26 6.79
CA ALA A 86 -10.78 16.67 5.44
C ALA A 86 -9.36 16.45 4.88
N GLN A 87 -8.39 17.27 5.31
CA GLN A 87 -7.01 17.11 4.87
C GLN A 87 -6.37 15.92 5.55
N ASP A 88 -6.59 15.70 6.84
CA ASP A 88 -6.09 14.54 7.58
C ASP A 88 -6.54 13.23 6.91
N PHE A 89 -7.82 13.15 6.53
CA PHE A 89 -8.35 11.96 5.82
C PHE A 89 -7.82 11.82 4.41
N SER A 90 -7.55 12.90 3.71
CA SER A 90 -6.92 12.88 2.38
C SER A 90 -5.49 12.35 2.46
N ASP A 91 -4.69 12.86 3.38
CA ASP A 91 -3.30 12.44 3.61
C ASP A 91 -3.23 10.98 4.06
N LEU A 92 -4.12 10.60 4.98
CA LEU A 92 -4.24 9.22 5.44
C LEU A 92 -4.63 8.27 4.30
N TYR A 93 -5.60 8.65 3.48
CA TYR A 93 -5.99 7.84 2.33
C TYR A 93 -4.88 7.72 1.29
N GLN A 94 -4.11 8.78 1.10
CA GLN A 94 -2.97 8.79 0.19
C GLN A 94 -1.88 7.79 0.59
N SER A 95 -1.66 7.59 1.90
CA SER A 95 -0.72 6.57 2.39
C SER A 95 -1.04 5.16 1.90
N ARG A 96 -2.29 4.87 1.53
CA ARG A 96 -2.73 3.60 0.92
C ARG A 96 -2.01 3.27 -0.40
N TRP A 97 -1.55 4.29 -1.14
CA TRP A 97 -0.81 4.05 -2.39
C TRP A 97 0.47 3.22 -2.20
N GLY A 98 1.03 3.22 -1.00
CA GLY A 98 2.16 2.36 -0.66
C GLY A 98 1.91 0.88 -0.97
N ILE A 99 0.66 0.39 -0.86
CA ILE A 99 0.33 -1.01 -1.17
C ILE A 99 0.40 -1.30 -2.68
N GLU A 100 0.07 -0.33 -3.54
CA GLU A 100 0.16 -0.50 -4.99
C GLU A 100 1.63 -0.57 -5.45
N GLU A 101 2.50 0.24 -4.88
CA GLU A 101 3.94 0.17 -5.11
C GLU A 101 4.52 -1.15 -4.58
N THR A 102 4.02 -1.62 -3.43
CA THR A 102 4.34 -2.94 -2.88
C THR A 102 3.98 -4.06 -3.84
N TYR A 103 2.78 -4.04 -4.42
CA TYR A 103 2.39 -5.04 -5.44
C TYR A 103 3.23 -4.96 -6.72
N LYS A 104 3.60 -3.77 -7.16
CA LYS A 104 4.51 -3.61 -8.31
C LYS A 104 5.89 -4.21 -8.00
N THR A 105 6.41 -3.96 -6.82
CA THR A 105 7.68 -4.53 -6.35
C THR A 105 7.62 -6.05 -6.30
N LEU A 106 6.57 -6.62 -5.69
CA LEU A 106 6.37 -8.06 -5.63
C LEU A 106 6.27 -8.70 -7.02
N LYS A 107 5.54 -8.08 -7.95
CA LYS A 107 5.35 -8.62 -9.30
C LYS A 107 6.59 -8.50 -10.17
N ASN A 108 7.26 -7.34 -10.15
CA ASN A 108 8.29 -7.02 -11.14
C ASN A 108 9.70 -7.35 -10.65
N TRP A 109 9.96 -7.22 -9.36
CA TRP A 109 11.32 -7.37 -8.81
C TRP A 109 11.50 -8.64 -8.00
N VAL A 110 10.48 -9.05 -7.26
CA VAL A 110 10.48 -10.32 -6.51
C VAL A 110 9.95 -11.46 -7.36
N GLU A 111 9.38 -11.14 -8.54
CA GLU A 111 8.79 -12.13 -9.46
C GLU A 111 7.80 -13.07 -8.76
N LEU A 112 6.84 -12.49 -8.01
CA LEU A 112 5.89 -13.24 -7.19
C LEU A 112 5.14 -14.34 -7.97
N GLU A 113 4.89 -14.10 -9.25
CA GLU A 113 4.16 -15.01 -10.14
C GLU A 113 5.06 -16.11 -10.76
N ASN A 114 6.37 -16.14 -10.43
CA ASN A 114 7.32 -17.11 -10.92
C ASN A 114 7.57 -18.19 -9.86
N PHE A 115 6.98 -19.37 -10.02
CA PHE A 115 6.99 -20.44 -9.02
C PHE A 115 8.03 -21.52 -9.34
N SER A 116 8.67 -22.07 -8.30
CA SER A 116 9.65 -23.16 -8.42
C SER A 116 9.00 -24.52 -8.61
N GLY A 117 7.75 -24.67 -8.21
CA GLY A 117 7.02 -25.95 -8.28
C GLY A 117 5.56 -25.80 -8.67
N LYS A 118 4.92 -26.94 -8.97
CA LYS A 118 3.52 -27.02 -9.43
C LYS A 118 2.54 -27.44 -8.34
N THR A 119 3.03 -27.88 -7.18
CA THR A 119 2.15 -28.29 -6.07
C THR A 119 1.65 -27.09 -5.31
N ALA A 120 0.47 -27.20 -4.70
CA ALA A 120 -0.09 -26.13 -3.87
C ALA A 120 0.84 -25.73 -2.70
N LEU A 121 1.58 -26.71 -2.15
CA LEU A 121 2.54 -26.45 -1.09
C LEU A 121 3.74 -25.64 -1.59
N ALA A 122 4.33 -26.01 -2.72
CA ALA A 122 5.45 -25.30 -3.32
C ALA A 122 5.07 -23.85 -3.68
N ILE A 123 3.88 -23.66 -4.26
CA ILE A 123 3.36 -22.32 -4.57
C ILE A 123 3.22 -21.47 -3.30
N LYS A 124 2.66 -22.04 -2.21
CA LYS A 124 2.54 -21.35 -0.92
C LYS A 124 3.91 -21.00 -0.33
N GLN A 125 4.86 -21.92 -0.37
CA GLN A 125 6.22 -21.69 0.12
C GLN A 125 6.91 -20.56 -0.65
N ASP A 126 6.84 -20.57 -1.97
CA ASP A 126 7.39 -19.51 -2.81
C ASP A 126 6.73 -18.16 -2.52
N PHE A 127 5.41 -18.14 -2.39
CA PHE A 127 4.67 -16.93 -2.07
C PHE A 127 5.10 -16.33 -0.72
N TYR A 128 5.07 -17.14 0.34
CA TYR A 128 5.41 -16.65 1.69
C TYR A 128 6.88 -16.29 1.82
N SER A 129 7.80 -17.01 1.18
CA SER A 129 9.22 -16.67 1.19
C SER A 129 9.51 -15.32 0.51
N LYS A 130 8.82 -15.03 -0.58
CA LYS A 130 8.95 -13.76 -1.30
C LYS A 130 8.34 -12.59 -0.53
N VAL A 131 7.18 -12.78 0.09
CA VAL A 131 6.58 -11.79 0.99
C VAL A 131 7.47 -11.54 2.21
N PHE A 132 8.02 -12.60 2.81
CA PHE A 132 8.96 -12.49 3.92
C PHE A 132 10.22 -11.70 3.52
N LEU A 133 10.83 -12.02 2.38
CA LEU A 133 12.01 -11.32 1.87
C LEU A 133 11.73 -9.82 1.68
N MET A 134 10.58 -9.47 1.13
CA MET A 134 10.22 -8.08 0.93
C MET A 134 9.99 -7.34 2.26
N ASN A 135 9.31 -7.97 3.21
CA ASN A 135 9.11 -7.39 4.55
C ASN A 135 10.45 -7.21 5.29
N LEU A 136 11.34 -8.19 5.19
CA LEU A 136 12.68 -8.12 5.75
C LEU A 136 13.48 -6.97 5.13
N CYS A 137 13.43 -6.84 3.79
CA CYS A 137 14.08 -5.74 3.08
C CYS A 137 13.54 -4.38 3.53
N THR A 138 12.23 -4.24 3.64
CA THR A 138 11.58 -3.00 4.08
C THR A 138 11.97 -2.65 5.53
N ALA A 139 11.87 -3.60 6.44
CA ALA A 139 12.22 -3.40 7.85
C ALA A 139 13.69 -3.02 8.02
N TYR A 140 14.56 -3.67 7.26
CA TYR A 140 16.00 -3.42 7.33
C TYR A 140 16.39 -2.06 6.71
N SER A 141 15.81 -1.72 5.56
CA SER A 141 16.15 -0.49 4.83
C SER A 141 15.49 0.77 5.40
N HIS A 142 14.45 0.63 6.23
CA HIS A 142 13.70 1.77 6.76
C HIS A 142 14.54 2.76 7.56
N PRO A 143 15.37 2.36 8.54
CA PRO A 143 16.21 3.29 9.30
C PRO A 143 17.18 4.09 8.41
N VAL A 144 17.82 3.41 7.46
CA VAL A 144 18.75 4.03 6.50
C VAL A 144 18.00 5.00 5.58
N SER A 145 16.79 4.64 5.15
CA SER A 145 15.93 5.50 4.34
C SER A 145 15.56 6.79 5.06
N GLU A 146 15.20 6.69 6.33
CA GLU A 146 14.89 7.87 7.16
C GLU A 146 16.09 8.77 7.39
N GLN A 147 17.28 8.19 7.57
CA GLN A 147 18.51 8.95 7.67
C GLN A 147 18.81 9.70 6.36
N ILE A 148 18.75 9.00 5.21
CA ILE A 148 18.98 9.62 3.90
C ILE A 148 18.00 10.75 3.62
N LYS A 149 16.71 10.59 3.95
CA LYS A 149 15.73 11.66 3.80
C LYS A 149 16.07 12.91 4.62
N LYS A 150 16.62 12.74 5.83
CA LYS A 150 17.03 13.86 6.68
C LYS A 150 18.26 14.58 6.15
N GLU A 151 19.25 13.83 5.65
CA GLU A 151 20.53 14.37 5.19
C GLU A 151 20.46 14.88 3.73
N LYS A 152 19.68 14.20 2.88
CA LYS A 152 19.60 14.42 1.42
C LYS A 152 18.17 14.36 0.95
N GLN A 153 17.39 15.43 1.15
CA GLN A 153 15.94 15.50 0.89
C GLN A 153 15.51 15.03 -0.53
N ASN A 154 16.41 15.11 -1.51
CA ASN A 154 16.11 14.73 -2.90
C ASN A 154 16.56 13.32 -3.26
N TYR A 155 16.98 12.51 -2.31
CA TYR A 155 17.46 11.15 -2.56
C TYR A 155 16.66 10.12 -1.77
N GLN A 156 16.60 8.93 -2.32
CA GLN A 156 16.00 7.73 -1.71
C GLN A 156 16.89 6.52 -1.94
N ILE A 157 16.74 5.48 -1.11
CA ILE A 157 17.43 4.21 -1.36
C ILE A 157 16.97 3.60 -2.69
N ASN A 158 17.90 2.94 -3.36
CA ASN A 158 17.58 2.08 -4.49
C ASN A 158 16.96 0.77 -3.99
N HIS A 159 15.63 0.65 -4.06
CA HIS A 159 14.91 -0.52 -3.56
C HIS A 159 15.27 -1.82 -4.27
N VAL A 160 15.65 -1.77 -5.56
CA VAL A 160 16.09 -2.97 -6.31
C VAL A 160 17.40 -3.48 -5.74
N GLN A 161 18.35 -2.58 -5.53
CA GLN A 161 19.65 -2.93 -4.96
C GLN A 161 19.51 -3.39 -3.51
N ALA A 162 18.66 -2.73 -2.72
CA ALA A 162 18.37 -3.14 -1.35
C ALA A 162 17.81 -4.57 -1.32
N LEU A 163 16.83 -4.88 -2.18
CA LEU A 163 16.25 -6.20 -2.27
C LEU A 163 17.28 -7.27 -2.67
N ALA A 164 18.09 -6.99 -3.70
CA ALA A 164 19.16 -7.88 -4.14
C ALA A 164 20.17 -8.15 -3.02
N THR A 165 20.53 -7.11 -2.27
CA THR A 165 21.49 -7.24 -1.16
C THR A 165 20.92 -8.03 0.00
N VAL A 166 19.66 -7.74 0.41
CA VAL A 166 18.98 -8.46 1.51
C VAL A 166 18.71 -9.92 1.16
N SER A 167 18.48 -10.24 -0.12
CA SER A 167 18.25 -11.64 -0.55
C SER A 167 19.46 -12.56 -0.33
N ILE A 168 20.67 -11.99 -0.29
CA ILE A 168 21.92 -12.74 -0.10
C ILE A 168 22.26 -12.86 1.41
N LEU A 169 21.71 -12.00 2.26
CA LEU A 169 22.02 -11.91 3.69
C LEU A 169 21.82 -13.21 4.49
N PRO A 170 20.75 -13.98 4.31
CA PRO A 170 20.52 -15.17 5.14
C PRO A 170 21.70 -16.15 5.11
N ILE A 171 22.35 -16.31 3.97
CA ILE A 171 23.44 -17.27 3.79
C ILE A 171 24.65 -16.95 4.67
N PRO A 172 25.27 -15.73 4.61
CA PRO A 172 26.40 -15.39 5.49
C PRO A 172 26.02 -15.30 6.97
N LEU A 173 24.79 -14.87 7.29
CA LEU A 173 24.32 -14.81 8.68
C LEU A 173 24.25 -16.18 9.33
N PHE A 174 23.71 -17.18 8.62
CA PHE A 174 23.60 -18.55 9.13
C PHE A 174 24.95 -19.27 9.16
N ILE A 175 25.85 -19.01 8.20
CA ILE A 175 27.11 -19.73 8.08
C ILE A 175 28.21 -19.13 8.96
N GLN A 176 28.28 -17.80 9.07
CA GLN A 176 29.46 -17.15 9.66
C GLN A 176 29.27 -16.60 11.08
N PHE A 177 28.05 -16.53 11.62
CA PHE A 177 27.72 -15.95 12.94
C PHE A 177 28.33 -14.55 13.22
N LYS A 178 28.80 -13.83 12.18
CA LYS A 178 29.42 -12.50 12.26
C LYS A 178 28.44 -11.37 12.00
N GLY A 179 27.24 -11.43 12.60
CA GLY A 179 26.12 -10.55 12.31
C GLY A 179 26.46 -9.05 12.31
N LYS A 180 27.19 -8.55 13.32
CA LYS A 180 27.49 -7.09 13.41
C LYS A 180 28.25 -6.54 12.21
N ASN A 181 29.21 -7.28 11.67
CA ASN A 181 30.00 -6.84 10.53
C ASN A 181 29.22 -6.89 9.23
N ILE A 182 28.35 -7.88 9.09
CA ILE A 182 27.48 -8.04 7.93
C ILE A 182 26.45 -6.90 7.87
N PHE A 183 25.83 -6.55 8.99
CA PHE A 183 24.89 -5.44 9.05
C PHE A 183 25.55 -4.10 8.74
N ARG A 184 26.75 -3.82 9.28
CA ARG A 184 27.51 -2.59 8.94
C ARG A 184 27.87 -2.50 7.46
N ALA A 185 28.29 -3.62 6.85
CA ALA A 185 28.59 -3.66 5.42
C ALA A 185 27.35 -3.39 4.57
N LEU A 186 26.18 -3.89 5.00
CA LEU A 186 24.91 -3.69 4.35
C LEU A 186 24.44 -2.23 4.46
N ASP A 187 24.53 -1.63 5.65
CA ASP A 187 24.22 -0.20 5.86
C ASP A 187 25.06 0.66 4.89
N SER A 188 26.37 0.40 4.84
CA SER A 188 27.29 1.11 3.94
C SER A 188 26.94 0.90 2.44
N LEU A 189 26.44 -0.26 2.05
CA LEU A 189 25.98 -0.51 0.69
C LEU A 189 24.70 0.27 0.37
N LEU A 190 23.74 0.28 1.29
CA LEU A 190 22.48 1.01 1.13
C LEU A 190 22.71 2.52 1.04
N GLU A 191 23.61 3.08 1.86
CA GLU A 191 23.97 4.50 1.84
C GLU A 191 24.67 4.92 0.54
N LYS A 192 25.42 4.02 -0.09
CA LYS A 192 26.11 4.27 -1.37
C LYS A 192 25.21 4.12 -2.58
N THR A 193 24.14 3.33 -2.47
CA THR A 193 23.22 3.03 -3.58
C THR A 193 21.92 3.83 -3.43
N ILE A 194 22.01 5.13 -3.70
CA ILE A 194 20.88 6.05 -3.61
C ILE A 194 20.44 6.55 -4.99
N ASP A 195 19.15 6.75 -5.16
CA ASP A 195 18.54 7.30 -6.37
C ASP A 195 18.02 8.71 -6.12
N LEU A 196 18.14 9.57 -7.13
CA LEU A 196 17.53 10.90 -7.11
C LEU A 196 16.00 10.77 -7.21
N ILE A 197 15.28 11.38 -6.28
CA ILE A 197 13.83 11.47 -6.34
C ILE A 197 13.45 12.39 -7.50
N ARG A 198 12.71 11.88 -8.46
CA ARG A 198 12.21 12.61 -9.63
C ARG A 198 10.69 12.78 -9.51
N PRO A 199 10.22 13.81 -8.79
CA PRO A 199 8.79 14.04 -8.61
C PRO A 199 8.11 14.31 -9.94
N ARG A 200 6.84 13.95 -10.04
CA ARG A 200 5.97 14.22 -11.20
C ARG A 200 6.42 13.61 -12.54
N ARG A 201 7.24 12.56 -12.52
CA ARG A 201 7.62 11.87 -13.74
C ARG A 201 6.41 11.14 -14.34
N LYS A 202 5.84 11.67 -15.41
CA LYS A 202 4.74 11.03 -16.15
C LYS A 202 5.31 10.23 -17.32
N PHE A 203 5.01 8.92 -17.37
CA PHE A 203 5.28 8.10 -18.54
C PHE A 203 4.00 7.94 -19.35
N HIS A 204 4.03 8.26 -20.63
CA HIS A 204 2.95 7.90 -21.54
C HIS A 204 2.81 6.38 -21.59
N ARG A 205 1.72 5.84 -21.02
CA ARG A 205 1.42 4.43 -21.18
C ARG A 205 0.93 4.20 -22.61
N LYS A 206 1.71 3.47 -23.41
CA LYS A 206 1.18 2.93 -24.67
C LYS A 206 -0.05 2.10 -24.31
N LYS A 207 -1.21 2.37 -24.96
CA LYS A 207 -2.40 1.53 -24.83
C LYS A 207 -1.99 0.13 -25.29
N MET A 208 -1.82 -0.81 -24.36
CA MET A 208 -1.56 -2.19 -24.72
C MET A 208 -2.86 -2.79 -25.27
N VAL A 209 -2.86 -3.05 -26.57
CA VAL A 209 -3.88 -3.84 -27.23
C VAL A 209 -3.73 -5.27 -26.75
N PHE A 210 -4.65 -5.71 -25.91
CA PHE A 210 -4.84 -7.07 -25.40
C PHE A 210 -3.63 -7.73 -24.72
N ARG A 211 -3.68 -7.87 -23.39
CA ARG A 211 -2.86 -8.83 -22.66
C ARG A 211 -3.41 -10.24 -22.96
N THR A 212 -2.60 -11.06 -23.61
CA THR A 212 -2.79 -12.51 -23.62
C THR A 212 -2.94 -13.03 -22.19
N ARG A 213 -3.85 -14.00 -21.99
CA ARG A 213 -4.13 -14.66 -20.70
C ARG A 213 -2.85 -14.92 -19.92
N PHE A 214 -2.86 -14.66 -18.61
CA PHE A 214 -1.78 -14.99 -17.70
C PHE A 214 -1.28 -16.41 -17.94
N LYS A 215 -0.06 -16.53 -18.44
CA LYS A 215 0.67 -17.80 -18.41
C LYS A 215 1.45 -17.81 -17.11
N MET A 216 1.22 -18.82 -16.26
CA MET A 216 2.07 -19.04 -15.10
C MET A 216 3.50 -19.29 -15.63
N ASN A 217 4.41 -18.41 -15.26
CA ASN A 217 5.82 -18.58 -15.60
C ASN A 217 6.47 -19.43 -14.50
N TYR A 218 6.95 -20.61 -14.87
CA TYR A 218 7.79 -21.42 -14.00
C TYR A 218 9.25 -20.97 -14.13
N LYS A 219 9.97 -20.96 -12.99
CA LYS A 219 11.42 -20.80 -13.05
C LYS A 219 12.00 -21.91 -13.93
N ARG A 220 12.87 -21.55 -14.87
CA ARG A 220 13.73 -22.53 -15.52
C ARG A 220 14.68 -23.07 -14.45
N LEU A 221 14.71 -24.36 -14.28
CA LEU A 221 15.68 -25.06 -13.43
C LEU A 221 17.08 -24.82 -13.96
#